data_06bd4ac536d3d540b48ce6763101bf15
#
_entry.id   06bd4ac536d3d540b48ce6763101bf15
#
_cell.length_a   1.000
_cell.length_b   1.000
_cell.length_c   1.000
_cell.angle_alpha   90.00
_cell.angle_beta   90.00
_cell.angle_gamma   90.00
#
_symmetry.space_group_name_H-M   'P 1'
#
loop_
_entity.id
_entity.type
_entity.pdbx_description
1 polymer ?
#
loop_
_entity_poly.entity_id
_entity_poly.type
_entity_poly.pdbx_seq_one_letter_code
_entity_poly.pdbx_strand_id
1 'polypeptide(L)'
;YLHCVILYEINIEEIGMEGQWNVNENELAEIKAIADSNLDTPVLMININKYNDGEYPNGETYQDYLKILPKILDEVGAKVLWQLPALGQPFGSQAADEILGIWYPSHKSFLSLPTAPSSVENFRIKNLCVSEAVVHRCPADVIPKS
;
A
#
# COMPACT_ATOMS: atom_id res chain seq x y z
N TYR A 1 17.17 10.89 -13.91
CA TYR A 1 17.00 9.49 -13.49
C TYR A 1 17.42 9.29 -12.04
N LEU A 2 18.65 9.66 -11.69
CA LEU A 2 19.18 9.56 -10.33
C LEU A 2 18.44 10.48 -9.35
N HIS A 3 18.04 11.67 -9.80
CA HIS A 3 17.33 12.67 -8.96
C HIS A 3 15.93 12.22 -8.51
N CYS A 4 15.24 11.44 -9.31
CA CYS A 4 13.89 10.98 -9.01
C CYS A 4 13.90 9.76 -8.07
N VAL A 5 14.91 8.92 -8.18
CA VAL A 5 15.14 7.80 -7.24
C VAL A 5 15.54 8.36 -5.87
N ILE A 6 16.43 9.35 -5.85
CA ILE A 6 16.87 10.03 -4.62
C ILE A 6 15.70 10.76 -3.93
N LEU A 7 14.80 11.41 -4.69
CA LEU A 7 13.61 12.07 -4.13
C LEU A 7 12.60 11.06 -3.56
N TYR A 8 12.50 9.89 -4.17
CA TYR A 8 11.65 8.81 -3.65
C TYR A 8 12.25 8.18 -2.39
N GLU A 9 13.57 7.93 -2.38
CA GLU A 9 14.31 7.45 -1.21
C GLU A 9 14.25 8.46 -0.05
N ILE A 10 14.44 9.75 -0.33
CA ILE A 10 14.33 10.83 0.67
C ILE A 10 12.91 10.88 1.27
N ASN A 11 11.86 10.72 0.45
CA ASN A 11 10.49 10.72 0.95
C ASN A 11 10.16 9.49 1.81
N ILE A 12 10.73 8.34 1.50
CA ILE A 12 10.57 7.13 2.32
C ILE A 12 11.29 7.30 3.66
N GLU A 13 12.49 7.87 3.67
CA GLU A 13 13.24 8.18 4.88
C GLU A 13 12.53 9.25 5.74
N GLU A 14 12.05 10.35 5.13
CA GLU A 14 11.33 11.43 5.80
C GLU A 14 10.04 10.99 6.46
N ILE A 15 9.34 9.99 5.92
CA ILE A 15 8.07 9.49 6.45
C ILE A 15 8.23 8.30 7.40
N GLY A 16 9.47 7.94 7.76
CA GLY A 16 9.75 6.92 8.76
C GLY A 16 9.45 5.48 8.33
N MET A 17 9.47 5.21 7.03
CA MET A 17 9.28 3.85 6.49
C MET A 17 10.55 3.00 6.51
N GLU A 18 11.69 3.59 6.92
CA GLU A 18 12.93 2.83 7.08
C GLU A 18 12.77 1.72 8.12
N GLY A 19 13.06 0.51 7.71
CA GLY A 19 13.19 -0.67 8.57
C GLY A 19 11.92 -1.47 8.84
N GLN A 20 10.71 -0.95 8.56
CA GLN A 20 9.45 -1.69 8.74
C GLN A 20 8.95 -2.41 7.49
N TRP A 21 9.40 -2.00 6.33
CA TRP A 21 8.88 -2.47 5.05
C TRP A 21 10.02 -2.99 4.19
N ASN A 22 10.01 -4.28 3.86
CA ASN A 22 10.97 -4.85 2.93
C ASN A 22 10.67 -4.37 1.52
N VAL A 23 11.31 -3.27 1.14
CA VAL A 23 11.12 -2.67 -0.18
C VAL A 23 11.94 -3.44 -1.22
N ASN A 24 11.27 -3.92 -2.27
CA ASN A 24 11.91 -4.54 -3.42
C ASN A 24 12.31 -3.47 -4.44
N GLU A 25 13.57 -3.05 -4.44
CA GLU A 25 14.07 -1.98 -5.29
C GLU A 25 13.89 -2.26 -6.79
N ASN A 26 14.11 -3.51 -7.22
CA ASN A 26 13.90 -3.92 -8.61
C ASN A 26 12.44 -3.78 -9.05
N GLU A 27 11.51 -4.14 -8.19
CA GLU A 27 10.07 -3.99 -8.45
C GLU A 27 9.65 -2.54 -8.49
N LEU A 28 10.16 -1.71 -7.59
CA LEU A 28 9.91 -0.26 -7.64
C LEU A 28 10.47 0.38 -8.91
N ALA A 29 11.65 -0.06 -9.36
CA ALA A 29 12.23 0.42 -10.61
C ALA A 29 11.35 0.03 -11.81
N GLU A 30 10.77 -1.16 -11.81
CA GLU A 30 9.83 -1.61 -12.85
C GLU A 30 8.54 -0.78 -12.84
N ILE A 31 7.94 -0.56 -11.67
CA ILE A 31 6.76 0.30 -11.51
C ILE A 31 7.04 1.70 -12.05
N LYS A 32 8.20 2.26 -11.71
CA LYS A 32 8.62 3.58 -12.18
C LYS A 32 8.82 3.63 -13.69
N ALA A 33 9.42 2.62 -14.29
CA ALA A 33 9.59 2.52 -15.73
C ALA A 33 8.23 2.49 -16.45
N ILE A 34 7.26 1.76 -15.92
CA ILE A 34 5.88 1.74 -16.45
C ILE A 34 5.22 3.11 -16.29
N ALA A 35 5.34 3.73 -15.12
CA ALA A 35 4.76 5.04 -14.83
C ALA A 35 5.30 6.16 -15.75
N ASP A 36 6.58 6.07 -16.12
CA ASP A 36 7.24 7.04 -17.01
C ASP A 36 7.01 6.73 -18.51
N SER A 37 6.35 5.61 -18.82
CA SER A 37 6.06 5.19 -20.19
C SER A 37 4.66 5.63 -20.64
N ASN A 38 4.40 5.52 -21.94
CA ASN A 38 3.04 5.68 -22.49
C ASN A 38 2.18 4.42 -22.38
N LEU A 39 2.67 3.39 -21.69
CA LEU A 39 2.00 2.12 -21.46
C LEU A 39 1.52 1.97 -20.01
N ASP A 40 1.49 3.07 -19.25
CA ASP A 40 0.97 3.04 -17.89
C ASP A 40 -0.53 2.71 -17.89
N THR A 41 -0.88 1.73 -17.06
CA THR A 41 -2.22 1.15 -17.00
C THR A 41 -2.69 1.06 -15.54
N PRO A 42 -4.00 0.93 -15.30
CA PRO A 42 -4.50 0.65 -13.97
C PRO A 42 -3.88 -0.59 -13.35
N VAL A 43 -3.71 -0.56 -12.03
CA VAL A 43 -3.05 -1.63 -11.28
C VAL A 43 -3.85 -1.94 -10.01
N LEU A 44 -3.87 -3.22 -9.65
CA LEU A 44 -4.47 -3.71 -8.42
C LEU A 44 -3.35 -4.12 -7.46
N MET A 45 -3.30 -3.49 -6.30
CA MET A 45 -2.38 -3.85 -5.22
C MET A 45 -3.12 -4.68 -4.18
N ILE A 46 -2.70 -5.93 -4.02
CA ILE A 46 -3.21 -6.84 -3.00
C ILE A 46 -2.36 -6.65 -1.75
N ASN A 47 -2.95 -6.10 -0.71
CA ASN A 47 -2.28 -5.84 0.56
C ASN A 47 -2.65 -6.94 1.56
N ILE A 48 -1.65 -7.59 2.14
CA ILE A 48 -1.81 -8.58 3.20
C ILE A 48 -1.19 -7.97 4.45
N ASN A 49 -2.05 -7.59 5.40
CA ASN A 49 -1.64 -6.85 6.59
C ASN A 49 -1.73 -7.70 7.85
N LYS A 50 -0.68 -7.63 8.65
CA LYS A 50 -0.65 -8.06 10.04
C LYS A 50 -0.54 -6.82 10.91
N TYR A 51 -1.44 -6.68 11.87
CA TYR A 51 -1.47 -5.55 12.79
C TYR A 51 -0.76 -5.88 14.10
N ASN A 52 -0.34 -4.84 14.82
CA ASN A 52 0.24 -4.97 16.15
C ASN A 52 -0.79 -5.56 17.13
N ASP A 53 -0.30 -6.21 18.18
CA ASP A 53 -1.16 -6.82 19.18
C ASP A 53 -2.15 -5.82 19.78
N GLY A 54 -3.43 -6.21 19.83
CA GLY A 54 -4.50 -5.38 20.35
C GLY A 54 -5.08 -4.35 19.37
N GLU A 55 -4.50 -4.20 18.17
CA GLU A 55 -4.99 -3.21 17.19
C GLU A 55 -6.19 -3.73 16.39
N TYR A 56 -6.04 -4.89 15.77
CA TYR A 56 -7.10 -5.41 14.90
C TYR A 56 -8.11 -6.28 15.68
N PRO A 57 -9.43 -6.11 15.50
CA PRO A 57 -10.09 -5.12 14.64
C PRO A 57 -10.59 -3.86 15.37
N ASN A 58 -10.39 -3.71 16.68
CA ASN A 58 -11.04 -2.68 17.50
C ASN A 58 -10.09 -1.65 18.11
N GLY A 59 -8.79 -1.75 17.85
CA GLY A 59 -7.79 -0.83 18.40
C GLY A 59 -7.91 0.58 17.85
N GLU A 60 -7.44 1.57 18.64
CA GLU A 60 -7.57 2.99 18.33
C GLU A 60 -6.82 3.37 17.05
N THR A 61 -5.57 2.92 16.90
CA THR A 61 -4.77 3.25 15.72
C THR A 61 -5.28 2.55 14.46
N TYR A 62 -5.84 1.35 14.59
CA TYR A 62 -6.53 0.69 13.48
C TYR A 62 -7.79 1.47 13.05
N GLN A 63 -8.58 1.99 14.00
CA GLN A 63 -9.72 2.84 13.67
C GLN A 63 -9.30 4.14 12.97
N ASP A 64 -8.19 4.73 13.38
CA ASP A 64 -7.61 5.89 12.70
C ASP A 64 -7.15 5.53 11.29
N TYR A 65 -6.55 4.36 11.11
CA TYR A 65 -6.16 3.84 9.79
C TYR A 65 -7.36 3.69 8.85
N LEU A 66 -8.48 3.16 9.36
CA LEU A 66 -9.72 3.03 8.58
C LEU A 66 -10.28 4.37 8.10
N LYS A 67 -10.00 5.46 8.81
CA LYS A 67 -10.42 6.82 8.45
C LYS A 67 -9.46 7.47 7.44
N ILE A 68 -8.16 7.30 7.63
CA ILE A 68 -7.15 7.96 6.79
C ILE A 68 -6.97 7.27 5.44
N LEU A 69 -7.13 5.95 5.37
CA LEU A 69 -6.90 5.19 4.15
C LEU A 69 -7.79 5.66 2.98
N PRO A 70 -9.12 5.76 3.12
CA PRO A 70 -9.96 6.24 2.02
C PRO A 70 -9.60 7.67 1.60
N LYS A 71 -9.20 8.50 2.54
CA LYS A 71 -8.83 9.90 2.28
C LYS A 71 -7.58 10.00 1.40
N ILE A 72 -6.49 9.33 1.78
CA ILE A 72 -5.26 9.36 0.98
C ILE A 72 -5.46 8.69 -0.38
N LEU A 73 -6.23 7.62 -0.45
CA LEU A 73 -6.52 6.95 -1.72
C LEU A 73 -7.30 7.86 -2.67
N ASP A 74 -8.28 8.59 -2.16
CA ASP A 74 -9.04 9.58 -2.95
C ASP A 74 -8.11 10.67 -3.51
N GLU A 75 -7.14 11.13 -2.72
CA GLU A 75 -6.17 12.15 -3.14
C GLU A 75 -5.31 11.71 -4.35
N VAL A 76 -5.13 10.43 -4.56
CA VAL A 76 -4.37 9.89 -5.71
C VAL A 76 -5.26 9.20 -6.77
N GLY A 77 -6.58 9.29 -6.61
CA GLY A 77 -7.55 8.69 -7.54
C GLY A 77 -7.71 7.18 -7.39
N ALA A 78 -7.24 6.62 -6.28
CA ALA A 78 -7.33 5.19 -5.97
C ALA A 78 -8.55 4.87 -5.10
N LYS A 79 -8.85 3.59 -4.94
CA LYS A 79 -9.96 3.13 -4.09
C LYS A 79 -9.75 1.71 -3.59
N VAL A 80 -10.30 1.43 -2.41
CA VAL A 80 -10.44 0.06 -1.91
C VAL A 80 -11.59 -0.60 -2.66
N LEU A 81 -11.32 -1.70 -3.35
CA LEU A 81 -12.36 -2.52 -4.00
C LEU A 81 -13.02 -3.47 -3.01
N TRP A 82 -12.22 -4.03 -2.11
CA TRP A 82 -12.67 -4.95 -1.07
C TRP A 82 -11.66 -4.99 0.07
N GLN A 83 -12.15 -5.35 1.25
CA GLN A 83 -11.39 -5.46 2.48
C GLN A 83 -11.99 -6.61 3.29
N LEU A 84 -11.19 -7.63 3.57
CA LEU A 84 -11.65 -8.88 4.14
C LEU A 84 -10.80 -9.28 5.35
N PRO A 85 -11.41 -9.79 6.44
CA PRO A 85 -10.64 -10.41 7.50
C PRO A 85 -10.03 -11.73 7.00
N ALA A 86 -8.80 -12.01 7.37
CA ALA A 86 -8.18 -13.31 7.18
C ALA A 86 -8.62 -14.22 8.34
N LEU A 87 -9.53 -15.13 8.07
CA LEU A 87 -10.11 -15.99 9.11
C LEU A 87 -9.18 -17.13 9.52
N GLY A 88 -8.30 -17.56 8.63
CA GLY A 88 -7.37 -18.65 8.86
C GLY A 88 -6.48 -18.88 7.66
N GLN A 89 -5.50 -19.76 7.83
CA GLN A 89 -4.53 -20.08 6.79
C GLN A 89 -4.37 -21.59 6.68
N PRO A 90 -5.11 -22.26 5.78
CA PRO A 90 -5.03 -23.71 5.65
C PRO A 90 -3.70 -24.22 5.10
N PHE A 91 -2.94 -23.36 4.41
CA PHE A 91 -1.62 -23.68 3.87
C PHE A 91 -0.68 -22.49 4.04
N GLY A 92 0.58 -22.75 4.26
CA GLY A 92 1.61 -21.73 4.41
C GLY A 92 1.77 -21.25 5.85
N SER A 93 2.61 -20.24 6.06
CA SER A 93 3.00 -19.73 7.38
C SER A 93 3.06 -18.19 7.43
N GLN A 94 2.39 -17.49 6.54
CA GLN A 94 2.34 -16.03 6.53
C GLN A 94 1.23 -15.55 7.47
N ALA A 95 1.60 -14.83 8.54
CA ALA A 95 0.62 -14.23 9.43
C ALA A 95 -0.11 -13.07 8.74
N ALA A 96 -1.44 -13.08 8.86
CA ALA A 96 -2.28 -12.01 8.32
C ALA A 96 -3.53 -11.83 9.18
N ASP A 97 -3.98 -10.58 9.34
CA ASP A 97 -5.26 -10.24 9.95
C ASP A 97 -6.27 -9.79 8.90
N GLU A 98 -5.81 -9.12 7.85
CA GLU A 98 -6.68 -8.49 6.87
C GLU A 98 -6.04 -8.48 5.48
N ILE A 99 -6.87 -8.62 4.46
CA ILE A 99 -6.46 -8.59 3.06
C ILE A 99 -7.30 -7.53 2.34
N LEU A 100 -6.63 -6.61 1.64
CA LEU A 100 -7.27 -5.53 0.89
C LEU A 100 -6.91 -5.60 -0.58
N GLY A 101 -7.86 -5.34 -1.44
CA GLY A 101 -7.63 -5.07 -2.85
C GLY A 101 -7.76 -3.56 -3.10
N ILE A 102 -6.67 -2.89 -3.45
CA ILE A 102 -6.64 -1.46 -3.70
C ILE A 102 -6.36 -1.22 -5.18
N TRP A 103 -7.29 -0.58 -5.85
CA TRP A 103 -7.17 -0.21 -7.25
C TRP A 103 -6.58 1.18 -7.39
N TYR A 104 -5.61 1.31 -8.30
CA TYR A 104 -5.02 2.59 -8.71
C TYR A 104 -5.26 2.80 -10.20
N PRO A 105 -5.57 4.04 -10.65
CA PRO A 105 -5.81 4.31 -12.06
C PRO A 105 -4.56 4.17 -12.93
N SER A 106 -3.37 4.19 -12.31
CA SER A 106 -2.09 4.08 -12.99
C SER A 106 -0.99 3.71 -11.97
N HIS A 107 0.14 3.22 -12.45
CA HIS A 107 1.34 3.05 -11.63
C HIS A 107 1.86 4.38 -11.11
N LYS A 108 1.73 5.43 -11.91
CA LYS A 108 2.08 6.80 -11.51
C LYS A 108 1.26 7.27 -10.30
N SER A 109 -0.03 6.95 -10.26
CA SER A 109 -0.89 7.24 -9.10
C SER A 109 -0.38 6.56 -7.83
N PHE A 110 -0.02 5.29 -7.89
CA PHE A 110 0.59 4.57 -6.78
C PHE A 110 1.87 5.25 -6.28
N LEU A 111 2.76 5.62 -7.20
CA LEU A 111 4.02 6.33 -6.87
C LEU A 111 3.79 7.73 -6.30
N SER A 112 2.62 8.31 -6.44
CA SER A 112 2.29 9.64 -5.90
C SER A 112 1.86 9.61 -4.43
N LEU A 113 1.64 8.44 -3.84
CA LEU A 113 1.24 8.30 -2.43
C LEU A 113 2.15 9.09 -1.47
N PRO A 114 3.50 9.03 -1.57
CA PRO A 114 4.38 9.75 -0.65
C PRO A 114 4.23 11.28 -0.70
N THR A 115 3.73 11.82 -1.79
CA THR A 115 3.54 13.28 -1.99
C THR A 115 2.10 13.74 -1.82
N ALA A 116 1.17 12.83 -1.54
CA ALA A 116 -0.22 13.18 -1.29
C ALA A 116 -0.37 14.02 -0.02
N PRO A 117 -1.36 14.93 0.07
CA PRO A 117 -1.56 15.78 1.24
C PRO A 117 -1.66 15.03 2.57
N SER A 118 -2.31 13.86 2.59
CA SER A 118 -2.47 13.03 3.80
C SER A 118 -1.34 12.02 4.02
N SER A 119 -0.27 12.05 3.22
CA SER A 119 0.80 11.05 3.23
C SER A 119 1.47 10.93 4.60
N VAL A 120 1.92 12.04 5.17
CA VAL A 120 2.66 12.04 6.46
C VAL A 120 1.79 11.42 7.56
N GLU A 121 0.53 11.82 7.66
CA GLU A 121 -0.40 11.30 8.66
C GLU A 121 -0.73 9.82 8.43
N ASN A 122 -0.97 9.43 7.17
CA ASN A 122 -1.23 8.04 6.83
C ASN A 122 -0.07 7.12 7.22
N PHE A 123 1.16 7.50 6.90
CA PHE A 123 2.33 6.70 7.25
C PHE A 123 2.60 6.66 8.75
N ARG A 124 2.36 7.78 9.46
CA ARG A 124 2.44 7.82 10.93
C ARG A 124 1.49 6.79 11.56
N ILE A 125 0.23 6.81 11.16
CA ILE A 125 -0.79 5.88 11.67
C ILE A 125 -0.45 4.44 11.30
N LYS A 126 -0.05 4.22 10.06
CA LYS A 126 0.34 2.90 9.55
C LYS A 126 1.51 2.30 10.35
N ASN A 127 2.52 3.11 10.66
CA ASN A 127 3.65 2.69 11.47
C ASN A 127 3.26 2.31 12.91
N LEU A 128 2.19 2.90 13.44
CA LEU A 128 1.70 2.58 14.79
C LEU A 128 0.88 1.29 14.81
N CYS A 129 0.11 1.00 13.78
CA CYS A 129 -0.84 -0.11 13.82
C CYS A 129 -0.41 -1.36 13.04
N VAL A 130 0.38 -1.23 11.99
CA VAL A 130 0.76 -2.35 11.12
C VAL A 130 2.13 -2.89 11.51
N SER A 131 2.20 -4.19 11.84
CA SER A 131 3.47 -4.87 12.15
C SER A 131 4.15 -5.42 10.90
N GLU A 132 3.37 -5.91 9.93
CA GLU A 132 3.87 -6.42 8.66
C GLU A 132 2.85 -6.15 7.55
N ALA A 133 3.33 -5.68 6.42
CA ALA A 133 2.52 -5.57 5.22
C ALA A 133 3.26 -6.18 4.03
N VAL A 134 2.54 -7.02 3.29
CA VAL A 134 3.00 -7.57 2.02
C VAL A 134 2.08 -7.05 0.93
N VAL A 135 2.64 -6.51 -0.14
CA VAL A 135 1.87 -5.98 -1.25
C VAL A 135 2.27 -6.70 -2.53
N HIS A 136 1.28 -7.28 -3.22
CA HIS A 136 1.46 -7.88 -4.53
C HIS A 136 0.82 -6.99 -5.60
N ARG A 137 1.57 -6.71 -6.66
CA ARG A 137 1.08 -5.98 -7.82
C ARG A 137 0.41 -6.94 -8.79
N CYS A 138 -0.84 -6.66 -9.12
CA CYS A 138 -1.68 -7.48 -10.01
C CYS A 138 -2.30 -6.63 -11.11
N PRO A 139 -2.67 -7.23 -12.27
CA PRO A 139 -3.44 -6.53 -13.28
C PRO A 139 -4.80 -6.08 -12.73
N ALA A 140 -5.21 -4.85 -13.05
CA ALA A 140 -6.49 -4.31 -12.60
C ALA A 140 -7.68 -4.68 -13.50
N ASP A 141 -7.40 -5.17 -14.70
CA ASP A 141 -8.39 -5.57 -15.70
C ASP A 141 -8.87 -7.03 -15.54
N VAL A 142 -8.25 -7.77 -14.63
CA VAL A 142 -8.67 -9.13 -14.30
C VAL A 142 -9.71 -9.04 -13.17
N ILE A 143 -10.97 -8.87 -13.56
CA ILE A 143 -12.07 -9.04 -12.61
C ILE A 143 -12.17 -10.52 -12.29
N PRO A 144 -12.22 -10.91 -11.00
CA PRO A 144 -12.50 -12.29 -10.65
C PRO A 144 -13.80 -12.70 -11.33
N LYS A 145 -13.72 -13.65 -12.24
CA LYS A 145 -14.92 -14.19 -12.87
C LYS A 145 -15.73 -14.92 -11.81
N SER A 146 -16.90 -14.40 -11.53
CA SER A 146 -17.89 -15.07 -10.68
C SER A 146 -18.35 -16.39 -11.31
#